data_f8afe103c4701286f04e696b91229811
#
_entry.id   f8afe103c4701286f04e696b91229811
#
_cell.length_a   1.000
_cell.length_b   1.000
_cell.length_c   1.000
_cell.angle_alpha   90.00
_cell.angle_beta   90.00
_cell.angle_gamma   90.00
#
_symmetry.space_group_name_H-M   'P 1'
#
loop_
_entity.id
_entity.type
_entity.pdbx_description
1 polymer ?
#
loop_
_entity_poly.entity_id
_entity_poly.type
_entity_poly.pdbx_seq_one_letter_code
_entity_poly.pdbx_strand_id
1 'polypeptide(L)'
;MKKQELFNNRAKGFPYQRHPKQPGLYDAAYEHDACGVGMLVNIHGEKSHDIVESALKVLENMRHRGAEGADNKTGDGAGIMLQIPHEFILLQGIPVPEKGRYGTGLLFLPKKEKDQATILSIIIEEIEKEGLTLMHLRNVPTCPEILGEAALANEPDIKQVFITGFTETETADRKLYLIRKRIENKVRMSAIPAKEDFYIVSLSTKSIIYKGMLSSLQLRNYYPDLTNNYFTSGLALVHSRFSTNTFPTWGLAQPFRLLAHNGEINTIRGNRGWMEARESVLSSPTLGDIKEIRPIIQPGMSDSASLDNVLETLLSRPEFAWNLLVFTGDEETLRRADEKKEKLGLELAAYYKNHTAGEESGELVPVTLLDLWNWRTGSGEELSLPVLSWQEDNLIPEGVLIIKSPCSFPKRDLQCVWM
;
A
#
# COMPACT_ATOMS: atom_id res chain seq x y z
N MET A 1 8.00 -22.17 -31.14
CA MET A 1 9.13 -22.86 -30.49
C MET A 1 10.22 -21.92 -29.91
N LYS A 2 10.39 -20.67 -30.34
CA LYS A 2 11.45 -19.78 -29.80
C LYS A 2 11.15 -19.05 -28.47
N LYS A 3 9.89 -18.92 -28.05
CA LYS A 3 9.53 -18.24 -26.78
C LYS A 3 9.74 -19.11 -25.53
N GLN A 4 9.61 -20.41 -25.64
CA GLN A 4 9.73 -21.35 -24.52
C GLN A 4 11.19 -21.63 -24.14
N GLU A 5 12.11 -21.51 -25.09
CA GLU A 5 13.55 -21.65 -24.85
C GLU A 5 14.17 -20.42 -24.14
N LEU A 6 13.60 -19.23 -24.34
CA LEU A 6 14.05 -18.01 -23.64
C LEU A 6 13.69 -18.03 -22.14
N PHE A 7 12.56 -18.63 -21.76
CA PHE A 7 12.17 -18.77 -20.35
C PHE A 7 13.03 -19.79 -19.62
N ASN A 8 13.36 -20.91 -20.27
CA ASN A 8 14.19 -21.96 -19.65
C ASN A 8 15.66 -21.57 -19.48
N ASN A 9 16.19 -20.63 -20.26
CA ASN A 9 17.57 -20.17 -20.11
C ASN A 9 17.73 -19.01 -19.09
N ARG A 10 16.66 -18.26 -18.74
CA ARG A 10 16.70 -17.24 -17.68
C ARG A 10 16.65 -17.83 -16.27
N ALA A 11 16.10 -19.03 -16.09
CA ALA A 11 16.09 -19.72 -14.80
C ALA A 11 17.47 -20.27 -14.37
N LYS A 12 18.49 -20.22 -15.24
CA LYS A 12 19.85 -20.70 -14.93
C LYS A 12 20.83 -19.60 -14.50
N GLY A 13 20.39 -18.35 -14.34
CA GLY A 13 21.29 -17.20 -14.26
C GLY A 13 21.38 -16.44 -12.95
N PHE A 14 20.74 -16.87 -11.87
CA PHE A 14 21.06 -16.36 -10.55
C PHE A 14 22.00 -17.35 -9.86
N PRO A 15 23.28 -16.99 -9.64
CA PRO A 15 24.11 -17.78 -8.76
C PRO A 15 23.60 -17.58 -7.32
N TYR A 16 22.63 -18.37 -6.91
CA TYR A 16 22.44 -18.62 -5.49
C TYR A 16 23.80 -19.16 -5.01
N GLN A 17 24.54 -18.36 -4.28
CA GLN A 17 25.72 -18.83 -3.60
C GLN A 17 25.25 -19.97 -2.73
N ARG A 18 25.70 -21.19 -3.07
CA ARG A 18 25.48 -22.36 -2.22
C ARG A 18 26.09 -22.02 -0.88
N HIS A 19 25.25 -21.72 0.11
CA HIS A 19 25.73 -21.64 1.47
C HIS A 19 26.58 -22.87 1.76
N PRO A 20 27.76 -22.71 2.32
CA PRO A 20 28.60 -23.86 2.67
C PRO A 20 27.72 -24.78 3.52
N LYS A 21 27.77 -26.10 3.28
CA LYS A 21 27.02 -27.10 4.04
C LYS A 21 27.26 -26.85 5.52
N GLN A 22 26.29 -26.23 6.19
CA GLN A 22 26.37 -26.04 7.63
C GLN A 22 26.12 -27.39 8.29
N PRO A 23 26.96 -27.79 9.26
CA PRO A 23 26.70 -29.01 10.02
C PRO A 23 25.42 -28.82 10.83
N GLY A 24 24.48 -29.75 10.70
CA GLY A 24 23.21 -29.70 11.42
C GLY A 24 22.05 -30.27 10.61
N LEU A 25 20.84 -30.01 11.07
CA LEU A 25 19.59 -30.47 10.44
C LEU A 25 19.10 -29.53 9.33
N TYR A 26 19.83 -28.46 9.01
CA TYR A 26 19.48 -27.55 7.94
C TYR A 26 19.72 -28.20 6.57
N ASP A 27 18.69 -28.16 5.75
CA ASP A 27 18.78 -28.57 4.35
C ASP A 27 18.17 -27.44 3.49
N ALA A 28 18.99 -26.85 2.63
CA ALA A 28 18.59 -25.76 1.73
C ALA A 28 17.46 -26.18 0.74
N ALA A 29 17.23 -27.49 0.55
CA ALA A 29 16.13 -27.98 -0.28
C ALA A 29 14.75 -27.69 0.34
N TYR A 30 14.70 -27.46 1.65
CA TYR A 30 13.47 -27.11 2.36
C TYR A 30 13.32 -25.60 2.59
N GLU A 31 14.25 -24.79 2.08
CA GLU A 31 14.13 -23.34 2.17
C GLU A 31 13.13 -22.84 1.14
N HIS A 32 12.08 -22.17 1.63
CA HIS A 32 11.05 -21.58 0.82
C HIS A 32 10.94 -20.09 1.12
N ASP A 33 10.65 -19.29 0.10
CA ASP A 33 10.36 -17.87 0.28
C ASP A 33 9.23 -17.68 1.27
N ALA A 34 9.48 -16.83 2.27
CA ALA A 34 8.53 -16.54 3.35
C ALA A 34 7.74 -15.25 3.14
N CYS A 35 7.79 -14.63 1.96
CA CYS A 35 7.15 -13.36 1.65
C CYS A 35 5.77 -13.54 1.05
N GLY A 36 4.75 -12.82 1.58
CA GLY A 36 3.39 -12.76 1.04
C GLY A 36 3.14 -11.54 0.15
N VAL A 37 4.19 -10.86 -0.32
CA VAL A 37 4.12 -9.67 -1.19
C VAL A 37 4.74 -9.98 -2.54
N GLY A 38 4.09 -9.56 -3.62
CA GLY A 38 4.62 -9.63 -4.97
C GLY A 38 4.40 -8.31 -5.72
N MET A 39 5.36 -7.90 -6.53
CA MET A 39 5.25 -6.74 -7.39
C MET A 39 5.69 -7.07 -8.81
N LEU A 40 4.93 -6.55 -9.77
CA LEU A 40 5.26 -6.58 -11.18
C LEU A 40 5.23 -5.16 -11.74
N VAL A 41 6.24 -4.84 -12.55
CA VAL A 41 6.34 -3.53 -13.20
C VAL A 41 6.81 -3.71 -14.63
N ASN A 42 6.17 -3.07 -15.58
CA ASN A 42 6.69 -2.91 -16.92
C ASN A 42 7.71 -1.75 -16.91
N ILE A 43 8.98 -2.04 -17.18
CA ILE A 43 10.07 -1.06 -17.11
C ILE A 43 9.96 0.07 -18.15
N HIS A 44 9.13 -0.11 -19.18
CA HIS A 44 8.85 0.89 -20.21
C HIS A 44 7.55 1.67 -19.94
N GLY A 45 6.86 1.38 -18.81
CA GLY A 45 5.60 2.03 -18.45
C GLY A 45 4.39 1.62 -19.29
N GLU A 46 4.54 0.64 -20.19
CA GLU A 46 3.45 0.15 -21.03
C GLU A 46 2.41 -0.57 -20.19
N LYS A 47 1.15 -0.17 -20.35
CA LYS A 47 0.02 -0.80 -19.66
C LYS A 47 -0.50 -1.98 -20.46
N SER A 48 -0.64 -3.12 -19.81
CA SER A 48 -1.23 -4.32 -20.40
C SER A 48 -2.08 -5.08 -19.39
N HIS A 49 -2.97 -5.92 -19.88
CA HIS A 49 -3.70 -6.87 -19.06
C HIS A 49 -2.78 -8.02 -18.58
N ASP A 50 -1.71 -8.32 -19.33
CA ASP A 50 -0.74 -9.36 -18.97
C ASP A 50 -0.06 -9.07 -17.61
N ILE A 51 0.14 -7.79 -17.26
CA ILE A 51 0.65 -7.40 -15.92
C ILE A 51 -0.35 -7.79 -14.84
N VAL A 52 -1.65 -7.55 -15.06
CA VAL A 52 -2.72 -7.90 -14.11
C VAL A 52 -2.80 -9.41 -13.96
N GLU A 53 -2.88 -10.15 -15.07
CA GLU A 53 -2.92 -11.61 -15.09
C GLU A 53 -1.70 -12.24 -14.40
N SER A 54 -0.50 -11.73 -14.71
CA SER A 54 0.73 -12.21 -14.10
C SER A 54 0.79 -11.93 -12.61
N ALA A 55 0.29 -10.76 -12.16
CA ALA A 55 0.22 -10.42 -10.75
C ALA A 55 -0.78 -11.30 -9.98
N LEU A 56 -1.95 -11.55 -10.56
CA LEU A 56 -2.91 -12.52 -10.00
C LEU A 56 -2.29 -13.91 -9.91
N LYS A 57 -1.52 -14.32 -10.92
CA LYS A 57 -0.80 -15.60 -10.89
C LYS A 57 0.27 -15.66 -9.80
N VAL A 58 1.00 -14.56 -9.58
CA VAL A 58 1.94 -14.44 -8.45
C VAL A 58 1.21 -14.59 -7.12
N LEU A 59 0.05 -13.93 -6.96
CA LEU A 59 -0.77 -14.06 -5.77
C LEU A 59 -1.26 -15.48 -5.53
N GLU A 60 -1.75 -16.17 -6.57
CA GLU A 60 -2.17 -17.57 -6.52
C GLU A 60 -1.03 -18.49 -6.10
N ASN A 61 0.18 -18.27 -6.61
CA ASN A 61 1.37 -19.03 -6.26
C ASN A 61 1.81 -18.81 -4.80
N MET A 62 1.41 -17.70 -4.18
CA MET A 62 1.64 -17.40 -2.76
C MET A 62 0.55 -17.99 -1.84
N ARG A 63 -0.30 -18.92 -2.29
CA ARG A 63 -1.34 -19.54 -1.46
C ARG A 63 -0.81 -20.05 -0.10
N HIS A 64 0.38 -20.64 -0.09
CA HIS A 64 1.04 -21.14 1.11
C HIS A 64 1.43 -20.05 2.12
N ARG A 65 1.30 -18.77 1.74
CA ARG A 65 1.58 -17.59 2.58
C ARG A 65 0.33 -16.95 3.15
N GLY A 66 -0.86 -17.35 2.69
CA GLY A 66 -2.14 -16.95 3.25
C GLY A 66 -2.62 -17.92 4.33
N ALA A 67 -3.52 -17.45 5.17
CA ALA A 67 -4.25 -18.33 6.07
C ALA A 67 -5.73 -18.41 5.66
N GLU A 68 -6.33 -19.53 5.99
CA GLU A 68 -7.75 -19.80 5.78
C GLU A 68 -8.40 -20.08 7.15
N GLY A 69 -9.62 -19.62 7.35
CA GLY A 69 -10.40 -19.87 8.56
C GLY A 69 -10.79 -21.34 8.73
N ALA A 70 -11.48 -21.62 9.84
CA ALA A 70 -11.92 -22.97 10.17
C ALA A 70 -12.90 -23.59 9.13
N ASP A 71 -13.54 -22.74 8.32
CA ASP A 71 -14.40 -23.15 7.20
C ASP A 71 -13.62 -23.54 5.92
N ASN A 72 -12.29 -23.45 5.93
CA ASN A 72 -11.38 -23.68 4.82
C ASN A 72 -11.74 -22.88 3.54
N LYS A 73 -12.41 -21.76 3.69
CA LYS A 73 -12.84 -20.86 2.60
C LYS A 73 -12.61 -19.40 2.92
N THR A 74 -12.86 -18.97 4.17
CA THR A 74 -12.62 -17.58 4.57
C THR A 74 -11.13 -17.33 4.61
N GLY A 75 -10.62 -16.44 3.73
CA GLY A 75 -9.21 -16.03 3.74
C GLY A 75 -8.95 -14.91 4.76
N ASP A 76 -7.73 -14.85 5.29
CA ASP A 76 -7.28 -13.76 6.17
C ASP A 76 -7.17 -12.41 5.45
N GLY A 77 -7.04 -12.46 4.12
CA GLY A 77 -7.03 -11.30 3.25
C GLY A 77 -6.12 -11.48 2.05
N ALA A 78 -6.61 -11.05 0.91
CA ALA A 78 -5.82 -10.92 -0.32
C ALA A 78 -6.21 -9.66 -1.06
N GLY A 79 -5.29 -9.13 -1.85
CA GLY A 79 -5.59 -7.95 -2.65
C GLY A 79 -4.51 -7.62 -3.67
N ILE A 80 -4.88 -6.69 -4.53
CA ILE A 80 -4.06 -6.16 -5.62
C ILE A 80 -4.24 -4.65 -5.72
N MET A 81 -3.14 -3.94 -5.84
CA MET A 81 -3.10 -2.52 -6.22
C MET A 81 -2.65 -2.42 -7.67
N LEU A 82 -3.33 -1.60 -8.43
CA LEU A 82 -3.13 -1.38 -9.87
C LEU A 82 -3.22 0.10 -10.19
N GLN A 83 -2.71 0.50 -11.34
CA GLN A 83 -3.01 1.82 -11.87
C GLN A 83 -4.48 1.86 -12.31
N ILE A 84 -5.09 3.06 -12.27
CA ILE A 84 -6.48 3.24 -12.71
C ILE A 84 -6.61 2.82 -14.18
N PRO A 85 -7.51 1.86 -14.49
CA PRO A 85 -7.70 1.33 -15.85
C PRO A 85 -8.68 2.21 -16.62
N HIS A 86 -8.22 3.35 -17.12
CA HIS A 86 -9.05 4.39 -17.72
C HIS A 86 -9.94 3.88 -18.86
N GLU A 87 -9.39 3.10 -19.79
CA GLU A 87 -10.13 2.56 -20.94
C GLU A 87 -11.24 1.59 -20.48
N PHE A 88 -10.95 0.77 -19.46
CA PHE A 88 -11.98 -0.08 -18.88
C PHE A 88 -13.14 0.73 -18.29
N ILE A 89 -12.85 1.84 -17.60
CA ILE A 89 -13.86 2.72 -17.00
C ILE A 89 -14.75 3.34 -18.10
N LEU A 90 -14.17 3.82 -19.19
CA LEU A 90 -14.91 4.35 -20.33
C LEU A 90 -15.82 3.29 -20.96
N LEU A 91 -15.34 2.06 -21.08
CA LEU A 91 -16.14 0.93 -21.60
C LEU A 91 -17.30 0.52 -20.68
N GLN A 92 -17.22 0.85 -19.38
CA GLN A 92 -18.36 0.70 -18.47
C GLN A 92 -19.44 1.80 -18.67
N GLY A 93 -19.27 2.68 -19.65
CA GLY A 93 -20.19 3.79 -19.92
C GLY A 93 -20.07 4.96 -18.94
N ILE A 94 -18.98 5.04 -18.20
CA ILE A 94 -18.73 6.13 -17.24
C ILE A 94 -17.92 7.21 -17.94
N PRO A 95 -18.49 8.41 -18.20
CA PRO A 95 -17.85 9.45 -19.00
C PRO A 95 -16.83 10.25 -18.17
N VAL A 96 -15.79 9.59 -17.66
CA VAL A 96 -14.73 10.26 -16.90
C VAL A 96 -13.93 11.24 -17.77
N PRO A 97 -13.43 12.35 -17.21
CA PRO A 97 -12.47 13.22 -17.87
C PRO A 97 -11.15 12.50 -18.20
N GLU A 98 -10.21 13.22 -18.80
CA GLU A 98 -8.86 12.72 -19.08
C GLU A 98 -8.17 12.15 -17.83
N LYS A 99 -7.21 11.26 -18.05
CA LYS A 99 -6.39 10.65 -16.99
C LYS A 99 -5.77 11.74 -16.09
N GLY A 100 -5.81 11.51 -14.77
CA GLY A 100 -5.32 12.47 -13.79
C GLY A 100 -6.30 13.63 -13.46
N ARG A 101 -7.40 13.78 -14.20
CA ARG A 101 -8.41 14.81 -13.99
C ARG A 101 -9.63 14.32 -13.22
N TYR A 102 -9.61 13.11 -12.73
CA TYR A 102 -10.63 12.54 -11.84
C TYR A 102 -9.98 11.67 -10.77
N GLY A 103 -10.59 11.63 -9.61
CA GLY A 103 -10.25 10.69 -8.54
C GLY A 103 -11.22 9.53 -8.52
N THR A 104 -10.73 8.34 -8.23
CA THR A 104 -11.59 7.16 -8.05
C THR A 104 -11.03 6.24 -6.98
N GLY A 105 -11.89 5.40 -6.44
CA GLY A 105 -11.50 4.40 -5.45
C GLY A 105 -12.68 3.55 -5.02
N LEU A 106 -12.40 2.47 -4.31
CA LEU A 106 -13.41 1.58 -3.78
C LEU A 106 -13.82 1.97 -2.36
N LEU A 107 -15.10 1.87 -2.11
CA LEU A 107 -15.74 2.07 -0.80
C LEU A 107 -16.33 0.74 -0.35
N PHE A 108 -16.04 0.36 0.88
CA PHE A 108 -16.80 -0.65 1.60
C PHE A 108 -17.86 0.06 2.42
N LEU A 109 -19.10 -0.26 2.18
CA LEU A 109 -20.27 0.35 2.80
C LEU A 109 -21.08 -0.71 3.58
N PRO A 110 -21.74 -0.34 4.67
CA PRO A 110 -22.66 -1.24 5.34
C PRO A 110 -23.80 -1.65 4.39
N LYS A 111 -24.29 -2.90 4.53
CA LYS A 111 -25.40 -3.41 3.71
C LYS A 111 -26.75 -2.73 4.00
N LYS A 112 -26.89 -2.09 5.16
CA LYS A 112 -28.14 -1.43 5.58
C LYS A 112 -28.32 -0.10 4.82
N GLU A 113 -29.32 -0.02 3.97
CA GLU A 113 -29.57 1.13 3.09
C GLU A 113 -29.62 2.49 3.83
N LYS A 114 -30.26 2.56 5.00
CA LYS A 114 -30.34 3.80 5.79
C LYS A 114 -28.95 4.29 6.24
N ASP A 115 -28.11 3.39 6.71
CA ASP A 115 -26.75 3.71 7.19
C ASP A 115 -25.87 4.10 5.98
N GLN A 116 -25.99 3.36 4.87
CA GLN A 116 -25.34 3.66 3.62
C GLN A 116 -25.71 5.05 3.07
N ALA A 117 -27.01 5.39 3.03
CA ALA A 117 -27.47 6.70 2.56
C ALA A 117 -26.89 7.84 3.42
N THR A 118 -26.82 7.67 4.74
CA THR A 118 -26.23 8.65 5.64
C THR A 118 -24.73 8.83 5.38
N ILE A 119 -23.98 7.74 5.17
CA ILE A 119 -22.56 7.79 4.83
C ILE A 119 -22.35 8.48 3.48
N LEU A 120 -23.16 8.15 2.47
CA LEU A 120 -23.08 8.77 1.16
C LEU A 120 -23.36 10.27 1.22
N SER A 121 -24.28 10.73 2.08
CA SER A 121 -24.49 12.16 2.30
C SER A 121 -23.26 12.86 2.89
N ILE A 122 -22.55 12.22 3.83
CA ILE A 122 -21.30 12.73 4.39
C ILE A 122 -20.22 12.80 3.30
N ILE A 123 -20.13 11.77 2.45
CA ILE A 123 -19.17 11.72 1.33
C ILE A 123 -19.42 12.89 0.36
N ILE A 124 -20.65 13.11 -0.05
CA ILE A 124 -21.02 14.19 -0.96
C ILE A 124 -20.67 15.55 -0.34
N GLU A 125 -21.06 15.77 0.92
CA GLU A 125 -20.77 17.03 1.63
C GLU A 125 -19.26 17.34 1.67
N GLU A 126 -18.40 16.35 1.99
CA GLU A 126 -16.97 16.57 2.06
C GLU A 126 -16.32 16.80 0.69
N ILE A 127 -16.85 16.17 -0.37
CA ILE A 127 -16.40 16.39 -1.74
C ILE A 127 -16.74 17.83 -2.18
N GLU A 128 -17.98 18.27 -1.92
CA GLU A 128 -18.45 19.62 -2.28
C GLU A 128 -17.72 20.73 -1.54
N LYS A 129 -17.31 20.50 -0.30
CA LYS A 129 -16.48 21.47 0.47
C LYS A 129 -15.15 21.78 -0.21
N GLU A 130 -14.57 20.83 -0.93
CA GLU A 130 -13.33 21.05 -1.68
C GLU A 130 -13.58 21.63 -3.09
N GLY A 131 -14.83 22.00 -3.40
CA GLY A 131 -15.23 22.52 -4.71
C GLY A 131 -15.23 21.44 -5.80
N LEU A 132 -15.33 20.17 -5.41
CA LEU A 132 -15.35 19.02 -6.29
C LEU A 132 -16.77 18.45 -6.41
N THR A 133 -16.97 17.53 -7.33
CA THR A 133 -18.27 16.91 -7.60
C THR A 133 -18.17 15.40 -7.60
N LEU A 134 -19.06 14.72 -6.88
CA LEU A 134 -19.30 13.30 -7.04
C LEU A 134 -20.01 13.09 -8.38
N MET A 135 -19.25 12.68 -9.40
CA MET A 135 -19.77 12.52 -10.76
C MET A 135 -20.56 11.23 -10.93
N HIS A 136 -20.07 10.14 -10.37
CA HIS A 136 -20.69 8.82 -10.53
C HIS A 136 -20.38 7.92 -9.34
N LEU A 137 -21.32 7.00 -9.07
CA LEU A 137 -21.18 5.92 -8.09
C LEU A 137 -21.55 4.61 -8.75
N ARG A 138 -20.59 3.71 -8.93
CA ARG A 138 -20.75 2.42 -9.59
C ARG A 138 -20.86 1.31 -8.55
N ASN A 139 -21.77 0.38 -8.71
CA ASN A 139 -21.72 -0.88 -7.99
C ASN A 139 -20.60 -1.75 -8.57
N VAL A 140 -19.67 -2.20 -7.75
CA VAL A 140 -18.61 -3.10 -8.19
C VAL A 140 -19.18 -4.51 -8.31
N PRO A 141 -19.06 -5.20 -9.45
CA PRO A 141 -19.50 -6.58 -9.59
C PRO A 141 -18.66 -7.50 -8.69
N THR A 142 -19.34 -8.37 -7.96
CA THR A 142 -18.71 -9.38 -7.09
C THR A 142 -19.40 -10.72 -7.22
N CYS A 143 -18.73 -11.81 -6.84
CA CYS A 143 -19.22 -13.17 -6.82
C CYS A 143 -19.21 -13.72 -5.39
N PRO A 144 -20.22 -13.38 -4.56
CA PRO A 144 -20.23 -13.74 -3.12
C PRO A 144 -20.37 -15.25 -2.86
N GLU A 145 -20.82 -16.03 -3.82
CA GLU A 145 -20.99 -17.48 -3.71
C GLU A 145 -19.71 -18.27 -3.45
N ILE A 146 -18.56 -17.65 -3.72
CA ILE A 146 -17.25 -18.30 -3.47
C ILE A 146 -16.71 -18.03 -2.07
N LEU A 147 -17.35 -17.13 -1.31
CA LEU A 147 -16.89 -16.73 0.01
C LEU A 147 -17.12 -17.85 1.06
N GLY A 148 -16.28 -17.86 2.08
CA GLY A 148 -16.54 -18.61 3.29
C GLY A 148 -17.55 -17.88 4.19
N GLU A 149 -18.10 -18.61 5.19
CA GLU A 149 -19.19 -18.10 6.04
C GLU A 149 -18.84 -16.79 6.75
N ALA A 150 -17.64 -16.70 7.34
CA ALA A 150 -17.21 -15.50 8.05
C ALA A 150 -16.97 -14.31 7.12
N ALA A 151 -16.40 -14.53 5.93
CA ALA A 151 -16.22 -13.49 4.94
C ALA A 151 -17.56 -12.97 4.40
N LEU A 152 -18.51 -13.88 4.13
CA LEU A 152 -19.86 -13.56 3.65
C LEU A 152 -20.69 -12.79 4.69
N ALA A 153 -20.61 -13.20 5.97
CA ALA A 153 -21.33 -12.52 7.05
C ALA A 153 -20.90 -11.06 7.24
N ASN A 154 -19.63 -10.75 6.92
CA ASN A 154 -19.04 -9.41 7.04
C ASN A 154 -18.78 -8.75 5.68
N GLU A 155 -19.32 -9.30 4.59
CA GLU A 155 -19.16 -8.74 3.25
C GLU A 155 -19.79 -7.35 3.17
N PRO A 156 -19.05 -6.31 2.78
CA PRO A 156 -19.60 -4.98 2.57
C PRO A 156 -20.35 -4.88 1.23
N ASP A 157 -21.19 -3.85 1.10
CA ASP A 157 -21.60 -3.38 -0.22
C ASP A 157 -20.45 -2.58 -0.84
N ILE A 158 -19.96 -3.00 -2.01
CA ILE A 158 -18.76 -2.44 -2.62
C ILE A 158 -19.13 -1.49 -3.74
N LYS A 159 -18.80 -0.21 -3.56
CA LYS A 159 -19.03 0.82 -4.58
C LYS A 159 -17.72 1.45 -5.02
N GLN A 160 -17.69 1.86 -6.27
CA GLN A 160 -16.61 2.67 -6.83
C GLN A 160 -17.10 4.11 -7.03
N VAL A 161 -16.36 5.05 -6.43
CA VAL A 161 -16.66 6.48 -6.50
C VAL A 161 -15.83 7.14 -7.60
N PHE A 162 -16.42 8.14 -8.28
CA PHE A 162 -15.74 8.97 -9.27
C PHE A 162 -15.95 10.45 -8.92
N ILE A 163 -14.85 11.17 -8.70
CA ILE A 163 -14.83 12.56 -8.27
C ILE A 163 -14.15 13.39 -9.35
N THR A 164 -14.74 14.51 -9.70
CA THR A 164 -14.26 15.43 -10.74
C THR A 164 -14.24 16.86 -10.26
N GLY A 165 -13.74 17.80 -11.08
CA GLY A 165 -13.65 19.22 -10.75
C GLY A 165 -12.24 19.66 -10.36
N PHE A 166 -11.24 18.80 -10.51
CA PHE A 166 -9.85 19.19 -10.25
C PHE A 166 -9.37 20.21 -11.28
N THR A 167 -8.88 21.35 -10.79
CA THR A 167 -8.25 22.38 -11.62
C THR A 167 -6.79 22.09 -11.87
N GLU A 168 -6.13 21.47 -10.88
CA GLU A 168 -4.69 21.14 -10.91
C GLU A 168 -4.51 19.66 -10.56
N THR A 169 -3.73 18.94 -11.36
CA THR A 169 -3.44 17.51 -11.14
C THR A 169 -2.51 17.28 -9.95
N GLU A 170 -1.57 18.20 -9.72
CA GLU A 170 -0.58 18.10 -8.63
C GLU A 170 -1.19 18.15 -7.23
N THR A 171 -2.28 18.88 -7.08
CA THR A 171 -2.98 19.01 -5.78
C THR A 171 -4.11 18.00 -5.59
N ALA A 172 -4.49 17.28 -6.65
CA ALA A 172 -5.66 16.42 -6.67
C ALA A 172 -5.60 15.30 -5.61
N ASP A 173 -4.53 14.53 -5.54
CA ASP A 173 -4.39 13.43 -4.56
C ASP A 173 -4.39 13.97 -3.13
N ARG A 174 -3.83 15.17 -2.89
CA ARG A 174 -3.90 15.83 -1.57
C ARG A 174 -5.32 16.20 -1.18
N LYS A 175 -6.10 16.76 -2.09
CA LYS A 175 -7.52 17.03 -1.85
C LYS A 175 -8.29 15.74 -1.54
N LEU A 176 -8.04 14.68 -2.31
CA LEU A 176 -8.64 13.36 -2.07
C LEU A 176 -8.26 12.80 -0.69
N TYR A 177 -7.00 12.97 -0.26
CA TYR A 177 -6.56 12.61 1.09
C TYR A 177 -7.34 13.37 2.17
N LEU A 178 -7.48 14.69 2.06
CA LEU A 178 -8.23 15.53 3.02
C LEU A 178 -9.70 15.12 3.08
N ILE A 179 -10.34 14.96 1.92
CA ILE A 179 -11.73 14.50 1.80
C ILE A 179 -11.89 13.16 2.52
N ARG A 180 -11.04 12.18 2.21
CA ARG A 180 -11.08 10.86 2.83
C ARG A 180 -10.96 10.92 4.35
N LYS A 181 -9.96 11.65 4.87
CA LYS A 181 -9.75 11.77 6.32
C LYS A 181 -10.93 12.41 7.03
N ARG A 182 -11.53 13.45 6.44
CA ARG A 182 -12.71 14.11 7.00
C ARG A 182 -13.92 13.18 6.99
N ILE A 183 -14.14 12.43 5.90
CA ILE A 183 -15.22 11.43 5.81
C ILE A 183 -15.02 10.36 6.89
N GLU A 184 -13.84 9.75 6.99
CA GLU A 184 -13.53 8.74 7.99
C GLU A 184 -13.79 9.25 9.41
N ASN A 185 -13.39 10.47 9.71
CA ASN A 185 -13.61 11.10 11.03
C ASN A 185 -15.09 11.38 11.30
N LYS A 186 -15.81 11.95 10.33
CA LYS A 186 -17.25 12.23 10.49
C LYS A 186 -18.05 10.94 10.69
N VAL A 187 -17.79 9.91 9.88
CA VAL A 187 -18.47 8.62 10.03
C VAL A 187 -18.16 7.99 11.37
N ARG A 188 -16.88 7.97 11.78
CA ARG A 188 -16.48 7.44 13.09
C ARG A 188 -17.17 8.14 14.27
N MET A 189 -17.30 9.46 14.21
CA MET A 189 -17.93 10.27 15.25
C MET A 189 -19.46 10.26 15.18
N SER A 190 -20.04 9.73 14.12
CA SER A 190 -21.49 9.69 13.93
C SER A 190 -22.18 8.66 14.83
N ALA A 191 -23.50 8.77 14.91
CA ALA A 191 -24.37 7.78 15.57
C ALA A 191 -24.80 6.64 14.62
N ILE A 192 -24.16 6.46 13.48
CA ILE A 192 -24.47 5.39 12.51
C ILE A 192 -24.18 4.03 13.17
N PRO A 193 -25.16 3.12 13.30
CA PRO A 193 -24.96 1.84 13.98
C PRO A 193 -23.89 0.95 13.34
N ALA A 194 -23.85 0.89 12.00
CA ALA A 194 -22.94 0.05 11.24
C ALA A 194 -21.71 0.84 10.71
N LYS A 195 -21.25 1.87 11.42
CA LYS A 195 -20.11 2.68 11.02
C LYS A 195 -18.78 1.93 10.93
N GLU A 196 -18.63 0.85 11.68
CA GLU A 196 -17.41 0.01 11.66
C GLU A 196 -17.29 -0.82 10.38
N ASP A 197 -18.39 -0.99 9.62
CA ASP A 197 -18.40 -1.66 8.32
C ASP A 197 -17.97 -0.72 7.18
N PHE A 198 -17.81 0.58 7.49
CA PHE A 198 -17.37 1.57 6.53
C PHE A 198 -15.85 1.63 6.42
N TYR A 199 -15.35 1.54 5.19
CA TYR A 199 -13.91 1.70 4.92
C TYR A 199 -13.68 2.25 3.51
N ILE A 200 -12.83 3.26 3.37
CA ILE A 200 -12.36 3.75 2.08
C ILE A 200 -11.10 2.99 1.69
N VAL A 201 -11.25 2.06 0.75
CA VAL A 201 -10.17 1.15 0.33
C VAL A 201 -9.04 1.92 -0.33
N SER A 202 -9.40 2.76 -1.29
CA SER A 202 -8.50 3.69 -1.97
C SER A 202 -9.28 4.90 -2.44
N LEU A 203 -8.59 6.02 -2.63
CA LEU A 203 -9.14 7.22 -3.26
C LEU A 203 -7.96 8.01 -3.84
N SER A 204 -7.75 7.92 -5.16
CA SER A 204 -6.57 8.47 -5.84
C SER A 204 -6.88 8.84 -7.28
N THR A 205 -6.03 9.66 -7.89
CA THR A 205 -6.02 9.93 -9.32
C THR A 205 -5.15 8.96 -10.11
N LYS A 206 -4.39 8.08 -9.42
CA LYS A 206 -3.34 7.24 -10.01
C LYS A 206 -3.59 5.75 -9.87
N SER A 207 -4.01 5.29 -8.68
CA SER A 207 -4.13 3.88 -8.32
C SER A 207 -5.50 3.48 -7.83
N ILE A 208 -5.81 2.20 -7.95
CA ILE A 208 -7.02 1.57 -7.43
C ILE A 208 -6.64 0.24 -6.75
N ILE A 209 -7.37 -0.13 -5.70
CA ILE A 209 -7.09 -1.34 -4.92
C ILE A 209 -8.33 -2.19 -4.86
N TYR A 210 -8.16 -3.47 -5.22
CA TYR A 210 -9.14 -4.53 -5.03
C TYR A 210 -8.64 -5.47 -3.94
N LYS A 211 -9.40 -5.65 -2.87
CA LYS A 211 -9.02 -6.48 -1.73
C LYS A 211 -10.22 -6.95 -0.93
N GLY A 212 -10.01 -7.87 -0.02
CA GLY A 212 -11.06 -8.32 0.90
C GLY A 212 -10.63 -9.48 1.80
N MET A 213 -11.56 -10.00 2.61
CA MET A 213 -11.37 -11.24 3.38
C MET A 213 -11.41 -12.46 2.45
N LEU A 214 -10.43 -12.51 1.55
CA LEU A 214 -10.30 -13.47 0.46
C LEU A 214 -9.03 -14.29 0.65
N SER A 215 -9.04 -15.51 0.20
CA SER A 215 -7.80 -16.23 -0.05
C SER A 215 -7.16 -15.76 -1.36
N SER A 216 -5.90 -16.07 -1.55
CA SER A 216 -5.17 -15.71 -2.79
C SER A 216 -5.82 -16.26 -4.06
N LEU A 217 -6.55 -17.38 -3.97
CA LEU A 217 -7.25 -18.00 -5.10
C LEU A 217 -8.61 -17.37 -5.38
N GLN A 218 -9.19 -16.68 -4.40
CA GLN A 218 -10.53 -16.11 -4.53
C GLN A 218 -10.53 -14.74 -5.18
N LEU A 219 -9.46 -13.94 -5.05
CA LEU A 219 -9.45 -12.53 -5.49
C LEU A 219 -9.89 -12.37 -6.95
N ARG A 220 -9.31 -13.15 -7.86
CA ARG A 220 -9.65 -13.16 -9.30
C ARG A 220 -11.12 -13.47 -9.55
N ASN A 221 -11.62 -14.47 -8.86
CA ASN A 221 -12.97 -14.99 -9.08
C ASN A 221 -14.03 -14.13 -8.37
N TYR A 222 -13.65 -13.45 -7.28
CA TYR A 222 -14.55 -12.57 -6.55
C TYR A 222 -14.81 -11.25 -7.29
N TYR A 223 -13.78 -10.70 -7.96
CA TYR A 223 -13.87 -9.45 -8.70
C TYR A 223 -13.79 -9.68 -10.23
N PRO A 224 -14.92 -9.85 -10.93
CA PRO A 224 -14.94 -10.02 -12.40
C PRO A 224 -14.23 -8.91 -13.17
N ASP A 225 -14.18 -7.68 -12.63
CA ASP A 225 -13.45 -6.56 -13.22
C ASP A 225 -12.00 -6.93 -13.57
N LEU A 226 -11.32 -7.69 -12.67
CA LEU A 226 -9.91 -8.05 -12.81
C LEU A 226 -9.62 -9.02 -13.96
N THR A 227 -10.63 -9.68 -14.50
CA THR A 227 -10.51 -10.62 -15.64
C THR A 227 -10.83 -9.97 -16.98
N ASN A 228 -11.18 -8.69 -17.00
CA ASN A 228 -11.50 -7.98 -18.23
C ASN A 228 -10.22 -7.53 -18.95
N ASN A 229 -10.08 -7.88 -20.22
CA ASN A 229 -8.89 -7.55 -21.03
C ASN A 229 -8.58 -6.05 -21.13
N TYR A 230 -9.56 -5.18 -20.95
CA TYR A 230 -9.37 -3.72 -20.92
C TYR A 230 -8.95 -3.20 -19.54
N PHE A 231 -8.95 -4.06 -18.52
CA PHE A 231 -8.38 -3.72 -17.22
C PHE A 231 -6.86 -3.84 -17.29
N THR A 232 -6.20 -2.75 -17.66
CA THR A 232 -4.76 -2.71 -17.94
C THR A 232 -3.99 -1.92 -16.91
N SER A 233 -2.77 -2.34 -16.61
CA SER A 233 -1.85 -1.65 -15.71
C SER A 233 -0.41 -1.83 -16.17
N GLY A 234 0.45 -0.87 -15.89
CA GLY A 234 1.91 -1.01 -16.03
C GLY A 234 2.60 -1.44 -14.73
N LEU A 235 1.86 -1.44 -13.61
CA LEU A 235 2.33 -1.85 -12.29
C LEU A 235 1.23 -2.62 -11.58
N ALA A 236 1.61 -3.67 -10.86
CA ALA A 236 0.75 -4.39 -9.96
C ALA A 236 1.50 -4.75 -8.66
N LEU A 237 0.86 -4.53 -7.51
CA LEU A 237 1.34 -4.93 -6.19
C LEU A 237 0.30 -5.85 -5.57
N VAL A 238 0.70 -7.06 -5.21
CA VAL A 238 -0.19 -8.08 -4.62
C VAL A 238 0.26 -8.47 -3.22
N HIS A 239 -0.70 -8.84 -2.39
CA HIS A 239 -0.43 -9.31 -1.05
C HIS A 239 -1.35 -10.48 -0.67
N SER A 240 -0.75 -11.51 -0.06
CA SER A 240 -1.45 -12.60 0.60
C SER A 240 -1.19 -12.51 2.11
N ARG A 241 -2.25 -12.30 2.89
CA ARG A 241 -2.18 -12.03 4.32
C ARG A 241 -2.21 -13.30 5.14
N PHE A 242 -1.35 -13.36 6.15
CA PHE A 242 -1.47 -14.23 7.30
C PHE A 242 -1.63 -13.35 8.54
N SER A 243 -2.78 -13.40 9.18
CA SER A 243 -3.10 -12.55 10.33
C SER A 243 -2.64 -13.21 11.62
N THR A 244 -1.67 -12.60 12.31
CA THR A 244 -1.14 -13.12 13.57
C THR A 244 -1.62 -12.32 14.78
N ASN A 245 -1.74 -11.00 14.67
CA ASN A 245 -1.97 -10.08 15.80
C ASN A 245 -3.33 -9.35 15.77
N THR A 246 -4.06 -9.42 14.67
CA THR A 246 -5.37 -8.78 14.51
C THR A 246 -6.33 -9.71 13.80
N PHE A 247 -7.60 -9.69 14.21
CA PHE A 247 -8.63 -10.46 13.49
C PHE A 247 -8.73 -9.99 12.04
N PRO A 248 -8.92 -10.91 11.08
CA PRO A 248 -9.17 -10.57 9.70
C PRO A 248 -10.41 -9.70 9.56
N THR A 249 -10.30 -8.64 8.76
CA THR A 249 -11.43 -7.81 8.33
C THR A 249 -11.25 -7.40 6.89
N TRP A 250 -12.33 -7.03 6.22
CA TRP A 250 -12.28 -6.57 4.83
C TRP A 250 -11.34 -5.38 4.64
N GLY A 251 -11.39 -4.39 5.55
CA GLY A 251 -10.55 -3.20 5.48
C GLY A 251 -9.07 -3.45 5.76
N LEU A 252 -8.74 -4.43 6.60
CA LEU A 252 -7.36 -4.73 7.00
C LEU A 252 -6.64 -5.68 6.04
N ALA A 253 -7.31 -6.22 5.00
CA ALA A 253 -6.62 -6.87 3.90
C ALA A 253 -5.66 -5.90 3.23
N GLN A 254 -4.55 -6.42 2.69
CA GLN A 254 -3.54 -5.64 2.00
C GLN A 254 -3.59 -5.92 0.48
N PRO A 255 -3.04 -5.02 -0.36
CA PRO A 255 -2.30 -3.79 -0.03
C PRO A 255 -3.14 -2.71 0.64
N PHE A 256 -2.47 -1.86 1.42
CA PHE A 256 -3.01 -0.58 1.83
C PHE A 256 -2.81 0.45 0.71
N ARG A 257 -3.04 1.75 0.98
CA ARG A 257 -3.04 2.79 -0.07
C ARG A 257 -1.66 3.06 -0.63
N LEU A 258 -0.62 2.92 0.21
CA LEU A 258 0.78 3.19 -0.14
C LEU A 258 1.69 2.00 0.19
N LEU A 259 1.21 1.02 0.94
CA LEU A 259 2.05 0.01 1.57
C LEU A 259 1.50 -1.41 1.35
N ALA A 260 2.40 -2.34 1.04
CA ALA A 260 2.21 -3.77 1.27
C ALA A 260 3.37 -4.28 2.13
N HIS A 261 3.05 -4.91 3.26
CA HIS A 261 4.05 -5.31 4.25
C HIS A 261 3.73 -6.68 4.80
N ASN A 262 4.72 -7.54 4.88
CA ASN A 262 4.60 -8.91 5.35
C ASN A 262 5.50 -9.18 6.58
N GLY A 263 5.60 -8.23 7.45
CA GLY A 263 6.35 -8.33 8.70
C GLY A 263 5.51 -7.81 9.86
N GLU A 264 6.13 -7.74 11.02
CA GLU A 264 5.57 -7.11 12.22
C GLU A 264 6.41 -5.88 12.57
N ILE A 265 5.73 -4.76 12.82
CA ILE A 265 6.39 -3.54 13.25
C ILE A 265 6.46 -3.57 14.77
N ASN A 266 7.68 -3.69 15.29
CA ASN A 266 7.92 -3.70 16.71
C ASN A 266 7.54 -2.37 17.37
N THR A 267 7.23 -2.43 18.67
CA THR A 267 6.94 -1.24 19.47
C THR A 267 5.78 -0.38 18.94
N ILE A 268 4.84 -0.99 18.22
CA ILE A 268 3.74 -0.27 17.54
C ILE A 268 2.92 0.61 18.49
N ARG A 269 2.73 0.20 19.75
CA ARG A 269 2.01 1.00 20.76
C ARG A 269 2.78 2.30 21.07
N GLY A 270 4.09 2.23 21.22
CA GLY A 270 4.94 3.38 21.43
C GLY A 270 4.94 4.31 20.23
N ASN A 271 5.07 3.75 19.03
CA ASN A 271 5.03 4.51 17.76
C ASN A 271 3.69 5.25 17.58
N ARG A 272 2.57 4.62 17.89
CA ARG A 272 1.25 5.28 17.87
C ARG A 272 1.17 6.43 18.88
N GLY A 273 1.64 6.21 20.11
CA GLY A 273 1.68 7.26 21.14
C GLY A 273 2.56 8.44 20.75
N TRP A 274 3.70 8.19 20.12
CA TRP A 274 4.57 9.24 19.60
C TRP A 274 3.89 10.03 18.47
N MET A 275 3.19 9.34 17.55
CA MET A 275 2.45 10.02 16.49
C MET A 275 1.31 10.88 17.05
N GLU A 276 0.56 10.37 18.00
CA GLU A 276 -0.51 11.11 18.69
C GLU A 276 0.03 12.36 19.39
N ALA A 277 1.15 12.26 20.10
CA ALA A 277 1.83 13.39 20.71
C ALA A 277 2.25 14.43 19.66
N ARG A 278 2.81 13.96 18.52
CA ARG A 278 3.23 14.83 17.42
C ARG A 278 2.04 15.54 16.74
N GLU A 279 0.89 14.89 16.64
CA GLU A 279 -0.31 15.52 16.09
C GLU A 279 -0.67 16.85 16.77
N SER A 280 -0.32 17.01 18.05
CA SER A 280 -0.62 18.24 18.81
C SER A 280 0.14 19.46 18.29
N VAL A 281 1.34 19.27 17.76
CA VAL A 281 2.24 20.32 17.25
C VAL A 281 2.36 20.33 15.72
N LEU A 282 1.74 19.35 15.05
CA LEU A 282 1.78 19.27 13.60
C LEU A 282 1.04 20.46 12.96
N SER A 283 1.70 21.14 12.04
CA SER A 283 1.13 22.18 11.20
C SER A 283 1.56 21.97 9.75
N SER A 284 0.71 22.34 8.82
CA SER A 284 1.03 22.32 7.39
C SER A 284 0.22 23.39 6.68
N PRO A 285 0.88 24.32 6.00
CA PRO A 285 0.18 25.34 5.20
C PRO A 285 -0.70 24.73 4.11
N THR A 286 -0.30 23.56 3.61
CA THR A 286 -0.94 22.89 2.48
C THR A 286 -2.07 21.93 2.88
N LEU A 287 -2.06 21.41 4.09
CA LEU A 287 -3.13 20.55 4.62
C LEU A 287 -4.22 21.34 5.37
N GLY A 288 -4.00 22.64 5.59
CA GLY A 288 -4.95 23.48 6.33
C GLY A 288 -5.04 23.13 7.82
N ASP A 289 -6.24 23.13 8.40
CA ASP A 289 -6.41 22.80 9.82
C ASP A 289 -6.24 21.30 10.06
N ILE A 290 -5.09 20.95 10.61
CA ILE A 290 -4.74 19.56 10.95
C ILE A 290 -5.77 18.92 11.89
N LYS A 291 -6.54 19.68 12.65
CA LYS A 291 -7.59 19.12 13.52
C LYS A 291 -8.66 18.35 12.74
N GLU A 292 -8.93 18.75 11.49
CA GLU A 292 -9.93 18.09 10.65
C GLU A 292 -9.53 16.66 10.22
N ILE A 293 -8.23 16.38 10.17
CA ILE A 293 -7.69 15.10 9.75
C ILE A 293 -7.23 14.20 10.92
N ARG A 294 -7.35 14.67 12.17
CA ARG A 294 -7.02 13.87 13.36
C ARG A 294 -8.13 12.88 13.70
N PRO A 295 -7.80 11.69 14.18
CA PRO A 295 -6.44 11.17 14.35
C PRO A 295 -5.83 10.79 13.00
N ILE A 296 -4.52 10.98 12.84
CA ILE A 296 -3.81 10.54 11.64
C ILE A 296 -3.88 9.03 11.53
N ILE A 297 -3.53 8.31 12.60
CA ILE A 297 -3.70 6.87 12.69
C ILE A 297 -5.11 6.56 13.14
N GLN A 298 -5.90 5.90 12.30
CA GLN A 298 -7.25 5.48 12.67
C GLN A 298 -7.20 4.44 13.80
N PRO A 299 -8.12 4.50 14.80
CA PRO A 299 -8.22 3.48 15.84
C PRO A 299 -8.49 2.09 15.26
N GLY A 300 -7.98 1.06 15.93
CA GLY A 300 -8.23 -0.34 15.52
C GLY A 300 -7.39 -0.83 14.34
N MET A 301 -6.51 0.00 13.78
CA MET A 301 -5.65 -0.39 12.66
C MET A 301 -4.59 -1.41 13.07
N SER A 302 -4.15 -2.25 12.10
CA SER A 302 -2.95 -3.07 12.26
C SER A 302 -1.70 -2.18 12.33
N ASP A 303 -0.55 -2.78 12.60
CA ASP A 303 0.75 -2.10 12.57
C ASP A 303 1.03 -1.49 11.20
N SER A 304 0.92 -2.30 10.15
CA SER A 304 1.13 -1.87 8.75
C SER A 304 0.12 -0.82 8.31
N ALA A 305 -1.16 -0.94 8.70
CA ALA A 305 -2.16 0.07 8.39
C ALA A 305 -1.90 1.39 9.14
N SER A 306 -1.34 1.32 10.35
CA SER A 306 -0.90 2.51 11.09
C SER A 306 0.23 3.23 10.37
N LEU A 307 1.21 2.47 9.84
CA LEU A 307 2.29 3.02 9.02
C LEU A 307 1.74 3.67 7.75
N ASP A 308 0.85 2.99 7.03
CA ASP A 308 0.21 3.50 5.82
C ASP A 308 -0.46 4.87 6.06
N ASN A 309 -1.20 5.02 7.18
CA ASN A 309 -1.84 6.29 7.52
C ASN A 309 -0.82 7.43 7.74
N VAL A 310 0.31 7.14 8.39
CA VAL A 310 1.38 8.12 8.59
C VAL A 310 2.05 8.49 7.28
N LEU A 311 2.36 7.50 6.44
CA LEU A 311 2.97 7.72 5.13
C LEU A 311 2.09 8.59 4.23
N GLU A 312 0.78 8.33 4.19
CA GLU A 312 -0.14 9.18 3.43
C GLU A 312 -0.09 10.65 3.89
N THR A 313 -0.07 10.88 5.20
CA THR A 313 0.02 12.24 5.75
C THR A 313 1.33 12.90 5.35
N LEU A 314 2.44 12.19 5.42
CA LEU A 314 3.75 12.72 5.03
C LEU A 314 3.81 13.06 3.54
N LEU A 315 3.35 12.15 2.69
CA LEU A 315 3.38 12.33 1.23
C LEU A 315 2.35 13.36 0.73
N SER A 316 1.30 13.62 1.51
CA SER A 316 0.33 14.67 1.18
C SER A 316 0.84 16.09 1.45
N ARG A 317 2.04 16.24 1.99
CA ARG A 317 2.70 17.53 2.28
C ARG A 317 3.80 17.75 1.24
N PRO A 318 3.71 18.77 0.38
CA PRO A 318 4.72 19.04 -0.65
C PRO A 318 6.11 19.25 -0.08
N GLU A 319 6.17 19.90 1.08
CA GLU A 319 7.41 20.13 1.82
C GLU A 319 8.07 18.84 2.33
N PHE A 320 7.34 17.72 2.34
CA PHE A 320 7.82 16.40 2.76
C PHE A 320 7.68 15.33 1.68
N ALA A 321 7.28 15.68 0.47
CA ALA A 321 6.98 14.73 -0.61
C ALA A 321 8.13 13.75 -0.95
N TRP A 322 9.34 14.05 -0.50
CA TRP A 322 10.55 13.27 -0.74
C TRP A 322 11.13 12.63 0.52
N ASN A 323 10.47 12.76 1.66
CA ASN A 323 10.95 12.27 2.94
C ASN A 323 10.48 10.86 3.20
N LEU A 324 11.20 9.90 2.66
CA LEU A 324 11.00 8.51 3.00
C LEU A 324 11.86 8.14 4.20
N LEU A 325 11.25 7.44 5.15
CA LEU A 325 11.94 6.84 6.28
C LEU A 325 12.82 5.68 5.80
N VAL A 326 14.11 5.82 5.98
CA VAL A 326 15.06 4.75 5.73
C VAL A 326 15.88 4.48 6.96
N PHE A 327 16.07 3.23 7.23
CA PHE A 327 16.88 2.77 8.33
C PHE A 327 18.19 2.25 7.78
N THR A 328 19.27 2.80 8.23
CA THR A 328 20.59 2.27 7.91
C THR A 328 21.40 2.12 9.18
N GLY A 329 22.27 1.15 9.20
CA GLY A 329 23.07 0.80 10.37
C GLY A 329 24.50 1.32 10.33
N ASP A 330 24.91 2.16 9.40
CA ASP A 330 26.30 2.58 9.31
C ASP A 330 26.49 4.11 9.17
N GLU A 331 27.56 4.62 9.75
CA GLU A 331 27.92 6.05 9.73
C GLU A 331 28.17 6.60 8.33
N GLU A 332 28.63 5.79 7.40
CA GLU A 332 28.93 6.22 6.05
C GLU A 332 27.64 6.56 5.29
N THR A 333 26.58 5.79 5.52
CA THR A 333 25.27 6.08 4.92
C THR A 333 24.66 7.35 5.52
N LEU A 334 24.85 7.57 6.84
CA LEU A 334 24.43 8.80 7.50
C LEU A 334 25.12 10.02 6.90
N ARG A 335 26.44 9.98 6.81
CA ARG A 335 27.22 11.07 6.22
C ARG A 335 26.79 11.39 4.78
N ARG A 336 26.53 10.37 3.98
CA ARG A 336 26.03 10.54 2.59
C ARG A 336 24.64 11.16 2.54
N ALA A 337 23.79 10.80 3.50
CA ALA A 337 22.46 11.37 3.59
C ALA A 337 22.54 12.86 3.95
N ASP A 338 23.38 13.26 4.90
CA ASP A 338 23.60 14.65 5.26
C ASP A 338 24.18 15.49 4.12
N GLU A 339 25.17 14.98 3.40
CA GLU A 339 25.74 15.63 2.21
C GLU A 339 24.67 15.88 1.12
N LYS A 340 23.76 14.93 0.95
CA LYS A 340 22.66 15.08 -0.01
C LYS A 340 21.60 16.07 0.46
N LYS A 341 21.32 16.11 1.75
CA LYS A 341 20.42 17.09 2.36
C LYS A 341 20.84 18.51 2.03
N GLU A 342 22.10 18.83 2.31
CA GLU A 342 22.64 20.14 2.01
C GLU A 342 22.53 20.48 0.52
N LYS A 343 22.78 19.51 -0.35
CA LYS A 343 22.76 19.66 -1.80
C LYS A 343 21.36 19.89 -2.36
N LEU A 344 20.33 19.33 -1.76
CA LEU A 344 18.95 19.35 -2.23
C LEU A 344 18.08 20.37 -1.49
N GLY A 345 18.62 21.02 -0.45
CA GLY A 345 17.87 21.98 0.37
C GLY A 345 16.68 21.34 1.11
N LEU A 346 16.69 20.04 1.29
CA LEU A 346 15.60 19.32 1.90
C LEU A 346 15.71 19.34 3.42
N GLU A 347 14.67 19.79 4.07
CA GLU A 347 14.49 19.54 5.50
C GLU A 347 13.97 18.12 5.72
N LEU A 348 14.63 17.47 6.60
CA LEU A 348 14.45 16.09 6.82
C LEU A 348 13.58 15.68 7.91
N ALA A 349 12.89 14.60 7.73
CA ALA A 349 12.30 13.83 8.80
C ALA A 349 12.58 12.32 8.62
N ALA A 350 13.79 11.90 8.84
CA ALA A 350 14.07 10.49 9.12
C ALA A 350 14.74 10.41 10.49
N TYR A 351 14.20 9.59 11.35
CA TYR A 351 14.84 9.22 12.61
C TYR A 351 15.66 7.98 12.38
N TYR A 352 16.88 8.04 12.87
CA TYR A 352 17.83 6.96 12.76
C TYR A 352 18.30 6.52 14.15
N LYS A 353 18.29 5.24 14.39
CA LYS A 353 18.88 4.66 15.60
C LYS A 353 19.96 3.67 15.19
N ASN A 354 21.21 3.97 15.54
CA ASN A 354 22.32 3.06 15.32
C ASN A 354 22.34 1.98 16.42
N HIS A 355 22.27 0.72 16.01
CA HIS A 355 22.33 -0.43 16.90
C HIS A 355 23.70 -1.12 16.91
N THR A 356 24.77 -0.41 16.64
CA THR A 356 26.09 -0.95 16.87
C THR A 356 26.42 -0.85 18.35
N ALA A 357 26.44 -2.00 19.04
CA ALA A 357 27.07 -2.20 20.34
C ALA A 357 26.65 -1.26 21.48
N GLY A 358 25.35 -0.99 21.64
CA GLY A 358 24.84 -0.37 22.88
C GLY A 358 24.89 1.15 22.94
N GLU A 359 25.33 1.84 21.90
CA GLU A 359 25.22 3.30 21.80
C GLU A 359 23.93 3.74 21.15
N GLU A 360 23.13 4.52 21.87
CA GLU A 360 21.94 5.15 21.36
C GLU A 360 22.31 6.52 20.78
N SER A 361 22.58 6.60 19.49
CA SER A 361 22.60 7.86 18.80
C SER A 361 21.27 8.02 18.05
N GLY A 362 20.47 8.99 18.41
CA GLY A 362 19.25 9.34 17.71
C GLY A 362 19.49 10.63 16.92
N GLU A 363 19.81 10.53 15.65
CA GLU A 363 19.87 11.67 14.75
C GLU A 363 18.79 11.58 13.68
N LEU A 364 18.22 12.74 13.35
CA LEU A 364 17.29 12.88 12.23
C LEU A 364 18.12 12.99 10.94
N VAL A 365 17.93 12.03 10.05
CA VAL A 365 18.72 11.94 8.81
C VAL A 365 17.83 12.04 7.59
N PRO A 366 18.21 12.85 6.59
CA PRO A 366 17.57 12.93 5.29
C PRO A 366 17.96 11.80 4.36
N VAL A 367 16.96 11.15 3.82
CA VAL A 367 17.20 10.09 2.87
C VAL A 367 16.26 10.20 1.67
N THR A 368 16.78 10.02 0.48
CA THR A 368 15.99 9.97 -0.74
C THR A 368 15.68 8.52 -1.12
N LEU A 369 14.65 8.30 -1.93
CA LEU A 369 14.36 6.99 -2.51
C LEU A 369 15.56 6.36 -3.23
N LEU A 370 16.42 7.20 -3.81
CA LEU A 370 17.63 6.75 -4.53
C LEU A 370 18.65 6.11 -3.56
N ASP A 371 18.69 6.56 -2.31
CA ASP A 371 19.61 6.04 -1.30
C ASP A 371 19.16 4.67 -0.79
N LEU A 372 17.87 4.38 -0.83
CA LEU A 372 17.32 3.05 -0.56
C LEU A 372 17.81 1.97 -1.52
N TRP A 373 18.04 2.34 -2.78
CA TRP A 373 18.45 1.42 -3.83
C TRP A 373 19.95 1.15 -3.83
N ASN A 374 20.75 2.02 -3.19
CA ASN A 374 22.21 1.93 -3.10
C ASN A 374 22.68 1.34 -1.77
N TRP A 375 21.83 0.62 -1.06
CA TRP A 375 22.17 0.01 0.22
C TRP A 375 23.29 -1.01 0.06
N ARG A 376 24.36 -0.84 0.88
CA ARG A 376 25.35 -1.89 1.10
C ARG A 376 24.86 -2.83 2.20
N THR A 377 24.77 -4.11 1.89
CA THR A 377 24.62 -5.13 2.93
C THR A 377 25.90 -5.17 3.75
N GLY A 378 25.81 -5.49 5.06
CA GLY A 378 26.98 -5.57 5.95
C GLY A 378 28.08 -6.58 5.55
N SER A 379 27.96 -7.23 4.39
CA SER A 379 28.97 -8.07 3.74
C SER A 379 29.88 -7.28 2.77
N GLY A 380 29.66 -5.98 2.55
CA GLY A 380 30.43 -5.16 1.61
C GLY A 380 30.06 -5.37 0.13
N GLU A 381 29.09 -6.22 -0.18
CA GLU A 381 28.61 -6.41 -1.53
C GLU A 381 27.53 -5.36 -1.87
N GLU A 382 27.72 -4.64 -2.97
CA GLU A 382 26.69 -3.80 -3.56
C GLU A 382 25.58 -4.70 -4.11
N LEU A 383 24.40 -4.67 -3.49
CA LEU A 383 23.20 -5.11 -4.16
C LEU A 383 22.86 -4.08 -5.24
N SER A 384 23.40 -4.29 -6.43
CA SER A 384 22.89 -3.61 -7.62
C SER A 384 21.52 -4.24 -7.94
N LEU A 385 20.49 -3.77 -7.27
CA LEU A 385 19.15 -3.91 -7.82
C LEU A 385 19.14 -3.10 -9.12
N PRO A 386 18.50 -3.60 -10.19
CA PRO A 386 18.39 -2.84 -11.41
C PRO A 386 17.82 -1.48 -11.07
N VAL A 387 18.59 -0.44 -11.28
CA VAL A 387 18.15 0.95 -11.14
C VAL A 387 17.00 1.10 -12.12
N LEU A 388 15.79 1.12 -11.61
CA LEU A 388 14.67 1.64 -12.34
C LEU A 388 14.96 3.13 -12.45
N SER A 389 15.57 3.53 -13.57
CA SER A 389 15.77 4.92 -13.88
C SER A 389 14.41 5.57 -13.96
N TRP A 390 14.11 6.43 -13.00
CA TRP A 390 12.96 7.28 -13.02
C TRP A 390 13.10 8.25 -14.20
N GLN A 391 12.48 7.94 -15.29
CA GLN A 391 12.06 8.98 -16.21
C GLN A 391 10.76 9.55 -15.68
N GLU A 392 10.71 10.87 -15.53
CA GLU A 392 9.73 11.66 -14.78
C GLU A 392 8.25 11.42 -15.14
N ASP A 393 7.94 10.62 -16.14
CA ASP A 393 6.61 10.67 -16.71
C ASP A 393 5.70 9.45 -16.50
N ASN A 394 6.12 8.25 -16.04
CA ASN A 394 5.12 7.17 -16.17
C ASN A 394 5.21 5.90 -15.31
N LEU A 395 6.16 5.62 -14.45
CA LEU A 395 6.39 4.22 -14.04
C LEU A 395 5.87 3.77 -12.68
N ILE A 396 5.79 4.63 -11.70
CA ILE A 396 5.20 4.31 -10.40
C ILE A 396 4.32 5.48 -9.97
N PRO A 397 3.11 5.28 -9.49
CA PRO A 397 2.37 6.36 -8.84
C PRO A 397 3.26 6.90 -7.73
N GLU A 398 3.52 8.22 -7.73
CA GLU A 398 4.18 8.86 -6.60
C GLU A 398 3.54 8.37 -5.32
N GLY A 399 4.33 7.88 -4.39
CA GLY A 399 3.82 7.43 -3.09
C GLY A 399 3.62 5.93 -2.92
N VAL A 400 3.95 5.07 -3.88
CA VAL A 400 3.95 3.61 -3.64
C VAL A 400 5.27 3.20 -3.02
N LEU A 401 5.23 2.82 -1.76
CA LEU A 401 6.36 2.25 -1.03
C LEU A 401 6.18 0.74 -0.89
N ILE A 402 7.17 -0.01 -1.33
CA ILE A 402 7.24 -1.44 -1.08
C ILE A 402 8.33 -1.66 -0.04
N ILE A 403 7.92 -2.05 1.16
CA ILE A 403 8.86 -2.52 2.17
C ILE A 403 8.97 -4.03 2.01
N LYS A 404 10.01 -4.48 1.36
CA LYS A 404 10.38 -5.89 1.36
C LYS A 404 11.15 -6.15 2.66
N SER A 405 10.58 -6.94 3.55
CA SER A 405 11.37 -7.53 4.63
C SER A 405 12.26 -8.60 4.00
N PRO A 406 13.59 -8.46 4.04
CA PRO A 406 14.46 -9.52 3.57
C PRO A 406 14.36 -10.68 4.55
N CYS A 407 13.84 -11.78 4.11
CA CYS A 407 13.73 -13.01 4.91
C CYS A 407 15.07 -13.68 5.24
N SER A 408 16.19 -13.03 4.97
CA SER A 408 17.53 -13.60 5.13
C SER A 408 18.53 -12.73 5.85
N PHE A 409 18.11 -11.82 6.74
CA PHE A 409 19.06 -11.17 7.63
C PHE A 409 19.33 -12.07 8.86
N PRO A 410 20.60 -12.27 9.22
CA PRO A 410 20.90 -12.78 10.55
C PRO A 410 20.29 -11.83 11.57
N LYS A 411 19.63 -12.41 12.58
CA LYS A 411 18.95 -11.71 13.69
C LYS A 411 19.75 -10.51 14.21
N ARG A 412 19.59 -9.35 13.63
CA ARG A 412 19.93 -8.07 14.23
C ARG A 412 18.67 -7.24 14.09
N ASP A 413 18.09 -6.92 15.23
CA ASP A 413 16.82 -6.28 15.43
C ASP A 413 16.72 -4.97 14.65
N LEU A 414 16.04 -4.97 13.53
CA LEU A 414 15.55 -3.75 12.88
C LEU A 414 14.37 -3.24 13.72
N GLN A 415 14.62 -2.35 14.63
CA GLN A 415 13.58 -1.60 15.30
C GLN A 415 13.14 -0.46 14.37
N CYS A 416 11.95 -0.59 13.79
CA CYS A 416 11.29 0.53 13.14
C CYS A 416 10.77 1.49 14.22
N VAL A 417 11.44 2.59 14.39
CA VAL A 417 10.98 3.69 15.24
C VAL A 417 10.41 4.78 14.34
N TRP A 418 9.17 5.14 14.61
CA TRP A 418 8.47 6.20 13.90
C TRP A 418 8.59 7.49 14.69
N MET A 419 9.01 8.55 14.07
CA MET A 419 8.87 9.89 14.61
C MET A 419 8.25 10.84 13.61
#